data_1f24c4ac653dc672df4b3b3c68b417df
#
_entry.id   1f24c4ac653dc672df4b3b3c68b417df
#
_cell.length_a   1.000
_cell.length_b   1.000
_cell.length_c   1.000
_cell.angle_alpha   90.00
_cell.angle_beta   90.00
_cell.angle_gamma   90.00
#
_symmetry.space_group_name_H-M   'P 1'
#
loop_
_entity.id
_entity.type
_entity.pdbx_description
1 polymer ?
#
loop_
_entity_poly.entity_id
_entity_poly.type
_entity_poly.pdbx_seq_one_letter_code
_entity_poly.pdbx_strand_id
1 'polypeptide(L)'
;MKEIITENEVSRRSVLKGAAAGAAALAVGGVGASTLGATAANAATVNVSFGSNNSNGPGPEQDAAWTAAAKAEGINVALNVVDHNNFQANINSYLQGTPDNVFDWFSGYRMQFFAQKGLLTPIDDLWKKIGSNYTAGFAGASTGLDGKKYLVPTDWYPWAIHYRKSVWKKAGVNPASIKTIADLINACKVFKAKGYTPIAQADKGGWEAQGVFDIINMRTNGYKFHIDLTAGRARWTDPRVQKVFANWKALLPYMSKHPLDLGDQDAGKLVIQKKAAMIFMGSFTSGLYPKADYPDLALFPFPIINPAFGTDSIDAPIDGVLASNSASSNMPASEALMEFIGSTKFSGIIQAISPGLFANKNASVPSDPFIQSQVKLVQGTKHVAQFFDRDSRPDFAGPIFGPALQKFMTGGDSKSIATNLKAQWDALPPA
;
A
#
# COMPACT_ATOMS: atom_id res chain seq x y z
N MET A 1 43.99 -36.22 4.53
CA MET A 1 43.72 -36.52 3.12
C MET A 1 42.50 -35.68 2.78
N LYS A 2 42.62 -34.47 2.38
CA LYS A 2 42.99 -33.91 1.06
C LYS A 2 41.99 -34.37 -0.01
N GLU A 3 41.26 -33.35 -0.45
CA GLU A 3 40.97 -32.97 -1.86
C GLU A 3 39.61 -33.43 -2.36
N ILE A 4 38.79 -32.70 -3.06
CA ILE A 4 38.99 -31.52 -3.96
C ILE A 4 37.69 -30.75 -4.09
N ILE A 5 37.80 -29.41 -4.04
CA ILE A 5 36.81 -28.42 -4.45
C ILE A 5 36.92 -28.28 -5.97
N THR A 6 35.79 -28.19 -6.66
CA THR A 6 35.77 -27.58 -8.00
C THR A 6 34.63 -26.56 -8.07
N GLU A 7 35.05 -25.30 -8.08
CA GLU A 7 34.24 -24.13 -8.43
C GLU A 7 33.87 -24.20 -9.92
N ASN A 8 32.59 -23.87 -10.22
CA ASN A 8 32.21 -23.48 -11.57
C ASN A 8 31.84 -21.99 -11.56
N GLU A 9 32.83 -21.18 -11.85
CA GLU A 9 32.66 -19.78 -12.27
C GLU A 9 31.97 -19.73 -13.63
N VAL A 10 30.72 -19.27 -13.67
CA VAL A 10 30.06 -18.83 -14.91
C VAL A 10 30.45 -17.36 -15.16
N SER A 11 31.35 -17.16 -16.10
CA SER A 11 31.90 -15.87 -16.53
C SER A 11 30.79 -14.91 -17.02
N ARG A 12 30.82 -13.69 -16.49
CA ARG A 12 29.94 -12.54 -16.83
C ARG A 12 30.19 -11.97 -18.27
N ARG A 13 30.85 -12.69 -19.16
CA ARG A 13 31.23 -12.22 -20.52
C ARG A 13 30.41 -12.79 -21.68
N SER A 14 29.43 -13.64 -21.47
CA SER A 14 28.66 -14.31 -22.54
C SER A 14 27.26 -13.78 -22.84
N VAL A 15 26.81 -12.69 -22.19
CA VAL A 15 25.48 -12.12 -22.42
C VAL A 15 25.46 -10.87 -23.32
N LEU A 16 26.64 -10.43 -23.80
CA LEU A 16 26.76 -9.20 -24.60
C LEU A 16 27.15 -9.44 -26.09
N LYS A 17 26.76 -10.57 -26.65
CA LYS A 17 26.93 -10.81 -28.10
C LYS A 17 25.66 -11.40 -28.72
N GLY A 18 24.68 -10.54 -29.02
CA GLY A 18 23.47 -10.99 -29.69
C GLY A 18 22.54 -9.88 -30.15
N ALA A 19 23.05 -8.69 -30.47
CA ALA A 19 22.22 -7.63 -31.05
C ALA A 19 23.07 -6.70 -31.94
N ALA A 20 23.64 -7.22 -33.04
CA ALA A 20 24.17 -6.40 -34.11
C ALA A 20 24.34 -7.25 -35.37
N ALA A 21 23.32 -7.40 -36.18
CA ALA A 21 23.40 -7.70 -37.62
C ALA A 21 22.02 -7.57 -38.25
N GLY A 22 21.83 -6.60 -39.15
CA GLY A 22 20.61 -6.51 -39.95
C GLY A 22 20.29 -5.12 -40.49
N ALA A 23 21.29 -4.42 -41.06
CA ALA A 23 21.01 -3.31 -41.97
C ALA A 23 21.85 -3.49 -43.24
N ALA A 24 21.26 -4.05 -44.26
CA ALA A 24 21.79 -4.01 -45.60
C ALA A 24 20.80 -3.29 -46.52
N ALA A 25 21.35 -2.28 -47.20
CA ALA A 25 20.68 -1.35 -48.08
C ALA A 25 20.05 -1.99 -49.32
N LEU A 26 18.96 -1.38 -49.81
CA LEU A 26 18.61 -1.35 -51.22
C LEU A 26 18.25 0.10 -51.58
N ALA A 27 19.14 0.72 -52.32
CA ALA A 27 18.93 1.97 -53.02
C ALA A 27 18.48 1.67 -54.44
N VAL A 28 17.35 2.16 -54.90
CA VAL A 28 17.05 2.52 -56.29
C VAL A 28 16.02 3.63 -56.35
N GLY A 29 16.40 4.72 -56.79
CA GLY A 29 15.96 5.77 -57.68
C GLY A 29 14.50 6.26 -57.69
N GLY A 30 14.39 7.61 -57.58
CA GLY A 30 13.46 8.34 -58.48
C GLY A 30 12.47 9.28 -57.80
N VAL A 31 12.82 10.62 -57.97
CA VAL A 31 11.91 11.75 -58.19
C VAL A 31 11.04 12.29 -57.05
N GLY A 32 11.45 13.43 -56.57
CA GLY A 32 10.70 14.62 -56.22
C GLY A 32 9.39 14.51 -55.42
N ALA A 33 9.49 14.61 -54.09
CA ALA A 33 8.43 15.15 -53.28
C ALA A 33 9.07 15.95 -52.13
N SER A 34 8.73 17.23 -52.05
CA SER A 34 9.11 18.14 -50.96
C SER A 34 8.63 17.57 -49.63
N THR A 35 9.55 16.95 -48.90
CA THR A 35 9.34 16.58 -47.51
C THR A 35 9.33 17.83 -46.65
N LEU A 36 8.16 18.27 -46.26
CA LEU A 36 8.02 19.04 -45.02
C LEU A 36 8.63 18.18 -43.90
N GLY A 37 9.88 18.46 -43.58
CA GLY A 37 10.53 17.88 -42.43
C GLY A 37 9.76 18.29 -41.17
N ALA A 38 8.95 17.38 -40.68
CA ALA A 38 8.56 17.41 -39.29
C ALA A 38 9.85 17.19 -38.49
N THR A 39 10.52 18.26 -38.10
CA THR A 39 11.49 18.22 -37.03
C THR A 39 10.72 17.72 -35.82
N ALA A 40 10.97 16.48 -35.43
CA ALA A 40 10.64 16.02 -34.08
C ALA A 40 11.32 17.02 -33.17
N ALA A 41 10.55 17.91 -32.56
CA ALA A 41 11.03 18.77 -31.52
C ALA A 41 11.59 17.83 -30.46
N ASN A 42 12.91 17.80 -30.29
CA ASN A 42 13.55 17.16 -29.15
C ASN A 42 12.94 17.82 -27.92
N ALA A 43 11.95 17.20 -27.30
CA ALA A 43 11.46 17.63 -26.00
C ALA A 43 12.68 17.73 -25.09
N ALA A 44 12.92 18.90 -24.51
CA ALA A 44 14.05 19.09 -23.63
C ALA A 44 13.99 18.07 -22.50
N THR A 45 15.06 17.30 -22.34
CA THR A 45 15.16 16.30 -21.26
C THR A 45 15.13 17.04 -19.93
N VAL A 46 14.19 16.66 -19.07
CA VAL A 46 14.08 17.19 -17.71
C VAL A 46 14.71 16.22 -16.72
N ASN A 47 15.40 16.75 -15.70
CA ASN A 47 15.99 15.94 -14.62
C ASN A 47 15.21 16.20 -13.35
N VAL A 48 14.85 15.15 -12.63
CA VAL A 48 14.08 15.22 -11.39
C VAL A 48 14.49 14.11 -10.44
N SER A 49 14.59 14.38 -9.14
CA SER A 49 14.85 13.35 -8.14
C SER A 49 13.54 12.77 -7.59
N PHE A 50 13.59 11.46 -7.28
CA PHE A 50 12.44 10.72 -6.76
C PHE A 50 12.82 9.84 -5.56
N GLY A 51 12.17 10.06 -4.42
CA GLY A 51 12.28 9.23 -3.23
C GLY A 51 11.29 8.08 -3.27
N SER A 52 11.79 6.85 -3.46
CA SER A 52 10.97 5.63 -3.50
C SER A 52 11.08 4.86 -2.19
N ASN A 53 9.94 4.34 -1.72
CA ASN A 53 9.88 3.38 -0.63
C ASN A 53 9.70 1.93 -1.11
N ASN A 54 9.84 1.67 -2.41
CA ASN A 54 9.61 0.38 -3.07
C ASN A 54 10.83 -0.55 -3.01
N SER A 55 11.41 -0.74 -1.84
CA SER A 55 12.62 -1.56 -1.66
C SER A 55 12.37 -3.07 -1.71
N ASN A 56 11.13 -3.53 -1.63
CA ASN A 56 10.76 -4.92 -1.37
C ASN A 56 9.75 -5.48 -2.39
N GLY A 57 9.61 -6.80 -2.43
CA GLY A 57 8.65 -7.48 -3.30
C GLY A 57 8.85 -7.14 -4.78
N PRO A 58 7.78 -6.77 -5.52
CA PRO A 58 7.88 -6.36 -6.91
C PRO A 58 8.43 -4.93 -7.10
N GLY A 59 8.59 -4.14 -6.02
CA GLY A 59 8.94 -2.73 -6.05
C GLY A 59 10.17 -2.40 -6.87
N PRO A 60 11.33 -3.06 -6.68
CA PRO A 60 12.53 -2.77 -7.47
C PRO A 60 12.36 -3.00 -8.98
N GLU A 61 11.59 -4.03 -9.38
CA GLU A 61 11.27 -4.29 -10.79
C GLU A 61 10.33 -3.23 -11.35
N GLN A 62 9.34 -2.80 -10.57
CA GLN A 62 8.41 -1.72 -10.91
C GLN A 62 9.18 -0.41 -11.12
N ASP A 63 10.04 -0.04 -10.18
CA ASP A 63 10.83 1.19 -10.23
C ASP A 63 11.77 1.21 -11.46
N ALA A 64 12.41 0.10 -11.76
CA ALA A 64 13.24 -0.02 -12.96
C ALA A 64 12.42 0.12 -14.26
N ALA A 65 11.23 -0.46 -14.31
CA ALA A 65 10.38 -0.43 -15.50
C ALA A 65 9.80 0.96 -15.77
N TRP A 66 9.22 1.61 -14.75
CA TRP A 66 8.58 2.91 -14.96
C TRP A 66 9.63 4.03 -15.18
N THR A 67 10.79 3.99 -14.51
CA THR A 67 11.85 4.97 -14.74
C THR A 67 12.44 4.86 -16.14
N ALA A 68 12.59 3.65 -16.68
CA ALA A 68 13.00 3.44 -18.07
C ALA A 68 11.96 4.02 -19.05
N ALA A 69 10.67 3.86 -18.77
CA ALA A 69 9.59 4.41 -19.60
C ALA A 69 9.53 5.94 -19.51
N ALA A 70 9.72 6.53 -18.33
CA ALA A 70 9.81 7.98 -18.14
C ALA A 70 10.98 8.58 -18.91
N LYS A 71 12.14 7.92 -18.88
CA LYS A 71 13.32 8.33 -19.66
C LYS A 71 13.05 8.35 -21.16
N ALA A 72 12.28 7.39 -21.67
CA ALA A 72 11.88 7.37 -23.08
C ALA A 72 10.97 8.56 -23.47
N GLU A 73 10.34 9.20 -22.50
CA GLU A 73 9.54 10.42 -22.66
C GLU A 73 10.33 11.72 -22.34
N GLY A 74 11.64 11.61 -22.16
CA GLY A 74 12.50 12.76 -21.85
C GLY A 74 12.53 13.13 -20.37
N ILE A 75 12.04 12.28 -19.47
CA ILE A 75 12.08 12.51 -18.02
C ILE A 75 13.18 11.64 -17.41
N ASN A 76 14.29 12.25 -17.04
CA ASN A 76 15.43 11.56 -16.43
C ASN A 76 15.29 11.58 -14.91
N VAL A 77 15.02 10.42 -14.32
CA VAL A 77 14.72 10.28 -12.88
C VAL A 77 15.97 9.84 -12.12
N ALA A 78 16.40 10.65 -11.15
CA ALA A 78 17.38 10.25 -10.14
C ALA A 78 16.62 9.56 -8.99
N LEU A 79 16.62 8.22 -9.01
CA LEU A 79 15.88 7.40 -8.07
C LEU A 79 16.69 7.17 -6.78
N ASN A 80 16.09 7.52 -5.64
CA ASN A 80 16.60 7.26 -4.29
C ASN A 80 15.66 6.26 -3.58
N VAL A 81 16.11 5.00 -3.43
CA VAL A 81 15.29 3.93 -2.83
C VAL A 81 15.67 3.74 -1.37
N VAL A 82 14.69 3.82 -0.48
CA VAL A 82 14.83 3.59 0.97
C VAL A 82 13.88 2.48 1.39
N ASP A 83 14.30 1.68 2.36
CA ASP A 83 13.43 0.65 2.96
C ASP A 83 12.11 1.27 3.44
N HIS A 84 11.00 0.60 3.14
CA HIS A 84 9.64 1.09 3.40
C HIS A 84 9.43 1.55 4.85
N ASN A 85 9.82 0.72 5.82
CA ASN A 85 9.64 1.04 7.23
C ASN A 85 10.59 2.16 7.69
N ASN A 86 11.84 2.15 7.20
CA ASN A 86 12.80 3.21 7.47
C ASN A 86 12.37 4.55 6.85
N PHE A 87 11.81 4.53 5.65
CA PHE A 87 11.28 5.75 5.01
C PHE A 87 10.15 6.35 5.86
N GLN A 88 9.19 5.55 6.29
CA GLN A 88 8.10 6.00 7.16
C GLN A 88 8.60 6.53 8.51
N ALA A 89 9.53 5.83 9.15
CA ALA A 89 10.07 6.23 10.45
C ALA A 89 10.85 7.56 10.38
N ASN A 90 11.53 7.82 9.25
CA ASN A 90 12.42 8.97 9.08
C ASN A 90 11.80 10.11 8.25
N ILE A 91 10.55 10.02 7.84
CA ILE A 91 9.93 11.01 6.93
C ILE A 91 10.05 12.46 7.41
N ASN A 92 9.92 12.71 8.72
CA ASN A 92 10.07 14.05 9.29
C ASN A 92 11.47 14.63 9.03
N SER A 93 12.51 13.84 9.28
CA SER A 93 13.90 14.25 9.05
C SER A 93 14.20 14.39 7.57
N TYR A 94 13.66 13.48 6.74
CA TYR A 94 13.79 13.52 5.29
C TYR A 94 13.20 14.82 4.72
N LEU A 95 11.97 15.17 5.09
CA LEU A 95 11.30 16.38 4.58
C LEU A 95 11.90 17.69 5.10
N GLN A 96 12.51 17.69 6.29
CA GLN A 96 13.19 18.86 6.86
C GLN A 96 14.63 19.01 6.38
N GLY A 97 15.21 17.97 5.81
CA GLY A 97 16.58 17.97 5.25
C GLY A 97 16.62 18.37 3.78
N THR A 98 17.16 17.51 2.96
CA THR A 98 17.25 17.67 1.50
C THR A 98 16.40 16.59 0.81
N PRO A 99 15.08 16.71 0.83
CA PRO A 99 14.21 15.71 0.23
C PRO A 99 14.33 15.72 -1.29
N ASP A 100 13.99 14.58 -1.91
CA ASP A 100 13.81 14.50 -3.35
C ASP A 100 12.70 15.44 -3.82
N ASN A 101 12.70 15.82 -5.10
CA ASN A 101 11.67 16.71 -5.65
C ASN A 101 10.27 16.08 -5.52
N VAL A 102 10.16 14.80 -5.90
CA VAL A 102 8.93 14.01 -5.80
C VAL A 102 9.22 12.76 -4.98
N PHE A 103 8.24 12.26 -4.24
CA PHE A 103 8.42 11.06 -3.43
C PHE A 103 7.11 10.29 -3.23
N ASP A 104 7.21 8.98 -3.00
CA ASP A 104 6.09 8.13 -2.61
C ASP A 104 5.56 8.48 -1.24
N TRP A 105 4.26 8.64 -1.12
CA TRP A 105 3.62 8.82 0.18
C TRP A 105 2.14 8.44 0.17
N PHE A 106 1.46 8.77 1.25
CA PHE A 106 0.09 8.38 1.55
C PHE A 106 -0.85 9.57 1.56
N SER A 107 -2.10 9.36 1.19
CA SER A 107 -3.19 10.31 1.32
C SER A 107 -3.61 10.53 2.79
N GLY A 108 -4.66 11.30 3.01
CA GLY A 108 -5.26 11.51 4.32
C GLY A 108 -4.45 12.45 5.20
N TYR A 109 -4.60 12.28 6.52
CA TYR A 109 -4.00 13.21 7.47
C TYR A 109 -2.46 13.20 7.45
N ARG A 110 -1.83 12.09 7.06
CA ARG A 110 -0.37 12.03 6.88
C ARG A 110 0.16 13.00 5.82
N MET A 111 -0.58 13.21 4.73
CA MET A 111 -0.27 14.25 3.74
C MET A 111 -0.59 15.63 4.31
N GLN A 112 -1.80 15.80 4.87
CA GLN A 112 -2.28 17.10 5.39
C GLN A 112 -1.36 17.67 6.46
N PHE A 113 -0.84 16.82 7.34
CA PHE A 113 0.10 17.20 8.40
C PHE A 113 1.39 17.82 7.85
N PHE A 114 1.96 17.28 6.78
CA PHE A 114 3.16 17.83 6.17
C PHE A 114 2.86 19.06 5.31
N ALA A 115 1.70 19.10 4.66
CA ALA A 115 1.24 20.29 3.93
C ALA A 115 1.08 21.48 4.87
N GLN A 116 0.46 21.32 6.05
CA GLN A 116 0.32 22.37 7.05
C GLN A 116 1.65 22.90 7.58
N LYS A 117 2.69 22.07 7.60
CA LYS A 117 4.05 22.45 8.01
C LYS A 117 4.86 23.14 6.90
N GLY A 118 4.28 23.34 5.71
CA GLY A 118 4.97 23.91 4.57
C GLY A 118 6.10 23.01 4.00
N LEU A 119 6.04 21.70 4.27
CA LEU A 119 7.03 20.73 3.81
C LEU A 119 6.67 20.15 2.44
N LEU A 120 5.47 20.44 1.93
CA LEU A 120 4.99 20.02 0.62
C LEU A 120 4.70 21.23 -0.27
N THR A 121 4.87 21.06 -1.57
CA THR A 121 4.50 22.03 -2.59
C THR A 121 3.12 21.71 -3.15
N PRO A 122 2.17 22.65 -3.18
CA PRO A 122 0.87 22.43 -3.80
C PRO A 122 1.00 22.25 -5.32
N ILE A 123 0.14 21.40 -5.88
CA ILE A 123 0.14 20.99 -7.29
C ILE A 123 -1.19 21.29 -7.98
N ASP A 124 -1.85 22.39 -7.62
CA ASP A 124 -3.15 22.78 -8.18
C ASP A 124 -3.13 22.94 -9.70
N ASP A 125 -2.02 23.47 -10.26
CA ASP A 125 -1.89 23.66 -11.71
C ASP A 125 -1.79 22.32 -12.44
N LEU A 126 -1.09 21.33 -11.88
CA LEU A 126 -1.10 19.98 -12.38
C LEU A 126 -2.52 19.37 -12.29
N TRP A 127 -3.23 19.57 -11.16
CA TRP A 127 -4.58 19.05 -10.99
C TRP A 127 -5.60 19.62 -11.98
N LYS A 128 -5.43 20.85 -12.48
CA LYS A 128 -6.25 21.38 -13.57
C LYS A 128 -6.13 20.55 -14.86
N LYS A 129 -4.97 19.93 -15.09
CA LYS A 129 -4.70 19.06 -16.24
C LYS A 129 -5.21 17.65 -16.02
N ILE A 130 -4.88 17.02 -14.88
CA ILE A 130 -5.10 15.59 -14.64
C ILE A 130 -6.37 15.29 -13.84
N GLY A 131 -7.00 16.25 -13.18
CA GLY A 131 -8.09 16.04 -12.22
C GLY A 131 -9.30 15.29 -12.82
N SER A 132 -9.55 15.47 -14.13
CA SER A 132 -10.60 14.72 -14.83
C SER A 132 -10.37 13.20 -14.89
N ASN A 133 -9.15 12.73 -14.59
CA ASN A 133 -8.80 11.30 -14.57
C ASN A 133 -9.18 10.62 -13.22
N TYR A 134 -9.63 11.38 -12.24
CA TYR A 134 -9.91 10.89 -10.89
C TYR A 134 -11.38 11.06 -10.52
N THR A 135 -11.86 10.24 -9.58
CA THR A 135 -13.19 10.42 -8.99
C THR A 135 -13.14 11.52 -7.91
N ALA A 136 -14.33 12.00 -7.50
CA ALA A 136 -14.43 12.99 -6.42
C ALA A 136 -13.80 12.50 -5.09
N GLY A 137 -13.86 11.17 -4.81
CA GLY A 137 -13.24 10.57 -3.62
C GLY A 137 -11.72 10.71 -3.65
N PHE A 138 -11.06 10.38 -4.76
CA PHE A 138 -9.62 10.56 -4.93
C PHE A 138 -9.23 12.04 -4.92
N ALA A 139 -10.02 12.89 -5.56
CA ALA A 139 -9.79 14.33 -5.51
C ALA A 139 -9.87 14.88 -4.08
N GLY A 140 -10.82 14.41 -3.27
CA GLY A 140 -10.94 14.76 -1.86
C GLY A 140 -9.73 14.27 -1.04
N ALA A 141 -9.31 13.01 -1.24
CA ALA A 141 -8.15 12.41 -0.57
C ALA A 141 -6.82 13.11 -0.89
N SER A 142 -6.76 13.84 -2.03
CA SER A 142 -5.58 14.61 -2.47
C SER A 142 -5.59 16.05 -1.98
N THR A 143 -6.58 16.45 -1.17
CA THR A 143 -6.78 17.85 -0.77
C THR A 143 -6.25 18.09 0.65
N GLY A 144 -5.42 19.12 0.80
CA GLY A 144 -4.96 19.61 2.09
C GLY A 144 -6.08 20.33 2.88
N LEU A 145 -5.84 20.62 4.15
CA LEU A 145 -6.78 21.36 5.00
C LEU A 145 -6.95 22.82 4.56
N ASP A 146 -5.99 23.34 3.77
CA ASP A 146 -6.04 24.67 3.12
C ASP A 146 -6.83 24.67 1.79
N GLY A 147 -7.39 23.52 1.39
CA GLY A 147 -8.15 23.35 0.16
C GLY A 147 -7.32 23.13 -1.10
N LYS A 148 -5.98 23.17 -1.01
CA LYS A 148 -5.08 22.95 -2.15
C LYS A 148 -4.82 21.47 -2.39
N LYS A 149 -4.36 21.13 -3.60
CA LYS A 149 -3.99 19.79 -4.01
C LYS A 149 -2.52 19.51 -3.76
N TYR A 150 -2.23 18.33 -3.20
CA TYR A 150 -0.87 17.92 -2.86
C TYR A 150 -0.48 16.54 -3.38
N LEU A 151 -1.43 15.61 -3.57
CA LEU A 151 -1.19 14.22 -3.96
C LEU A 151 -1.63 13.96 -5.40
N VAL A 152 -0.82 13.24 -6.17
CA VAL A 152 -1.27 12.50 -7.34
C VAL A 152 -1.50 11.06 -6.89
N PRO A 153 -2.76 10.59 -6.75
CA PRO A 153 -3.03 9.23 -6.31
C PRO A 153 -2.65 8.23 -7.39
N THR A 154 -1.97 7.14 -7.00
CA THR A 154 -1.51 6.08 -7.91
C THR A 154 -2.39 4.85 -7.82
N ASP A 155 -2.54 4.31 -6.62
CA ASP A 155 -3.22 3.06 -6.36
C ASP A 155 -4.00 3.10 -5.04
N TRP A 156 -4.83 2.09 -4.84
CA TRP A 156 -5.62 1.87 -3.64
C TRP A 156 -5.86 0.38 -3.43
N TYR A 157 -6.08 -0.05 -2.20
CA TYR A 157 -6.20 -1.46 -1.90
C TYR A 157 -7.10 -1.72 -0.69
N PRO A 158 -8.16 -2.55 -0.84
CA PRO A 158 -9.00 -2.93 0.29
C PRO A 158 -8.26 -3.86 1.24
N TRP A 159 -8.54 -3.73 2.54
CA TRP A 159 -8.13 -4.67 3.56
C TRP A 159 -9.18 -5.77 3.73
N ALA A 160 -8.73 -7.01 3.63
CA ALA A 160 -9.60 -8.17 3.66
C ALA A 160 -8.91 -9.40 4.25
N ILE A 161 -9.65 -10.45 4.52
CA ILE A 161 -9.09 -11.76 4.81
C ILE A 161 -8.76 -12.44 3.49
N HIS A 162 -7.45 -12.59 3.22
CA HIS A 162 -6.92 -13.30 2.05
C HIS A 162 -6.61 -14.74 2.41
N TYR A 163 -6.89 -15.67 1.51
CA TYR A 163 -6.67 -17.10 1.75
C TYR A 163 -6.45 -17.87 0.44
N ARG A 164 -5.92 -19.11 0.55
CA ARG A 164 -5.84 -20.06 -0.55
C ARG A 164 -7.01 -21.03 -0.52
N LYS A 165 -7.77 -21.11 -1.59
CA LYS A 165 -8.93 -22.03 -1.74
C LYS A 165 -8.54 -23.49 -1.48
N SER A 166 -7.36 -23.91 -1.98
CA SER A 166 -6.83 -25.27 -1.79
C SER A 166 -6.61 -25.63 -0.32
N VAL A 167 -6.11 -24.68 0.50
CA VAL A 167 -5.89 -24.89 1.95
C VAL A 167 -7.22 -25.04 2.68
N TRP A 168 -8.19 -24.16 2.41
CA TRP A 168 -9.50 -24.19 3.04
C TRP A 168 -10.28 -25.45 2.66
N LYS A 169 -10.25 -25.85 1.36
CA LYS A 169 -10.86 -27.10 0.88
C LYS A 169 -10.25 -28.32 1.59
N LYS A 170 -8.91 -28.39 1.68
CA LYS A 170 -8.20 -29.47 2.38
C LYS A 170 -8.56 -29.52 3.87
N ALA A 171 -8.77 -28.37 4.48
CA ALA A 171 -9.21 -28.29 5.87
C ALA A 171 -10.69 -28.62 6.08
N GLY A 172 -11.49 -28.70 5.02
CA GLY A 172 -12.93 -28.91 5.11
C GLY A 172 -13.69 -27.71 5.65
N VAL A 173 -13.13 -26.49 5.50
CA VAL A 173 -13.75 -25.23 5.94
C VAL A 173 -14.36 -24.53 4.73
N ASN A 174 -15.67 -24.23 4.82
CA ASN A 174 -16.35 -23.46 3.79
C ASN A 174 -16.25 -21.95 4.09
N PRO A 175 -15.55 -21.15 3.27
CA PRO A 175 -15.43 -19.70 3.51
C PRO A 175 -16.81 -18.98 3.48
N ALA A 176 -17.78 -19.49 2.73
CA ALA A 176 -19.11 -18.91 2.68
C ALA A 176 -19.90 -19.04 3.99
N SER A 177 -19.49 -19.92 4.91
CA SER A 177 -20.11 -20.05 6.23
C SER A 177 -19.59 -19.04 7.25
N ILE A 178 -18.49 -18.30 6.95
CA ILE A 178 -17.91 -17.33 7.86
C ILE A 178 -18.68 -16.00 7.75
N LYS A 179 -19.61 -15.79 8.63
CA LYS A 179 -20.46 -14.58 8.70
C LYS A 179 -20.11 -13.70 9.89
N THR A 180 -19.80 -14.33 11.02
CA THR A 180 -19.53 -13.67 12.30
C THR A 180 -18.12 -13.97 12.80
N ILE A 181 -17.65 -13.16 13.75
CA ILE A 181 -16.37 -13.42 14.44
C ILE A 181 -16.36 -14.80 15.13
N ALA A 182 -17.50 -15.27 15.59
CA ALA A 182 -17.63 -16.60 16.19
C ALA A 182 -17.40 -17.70 15.16
N ASP A 183 -17.89 -17.55 13.93
CA ASP A 183 -17.64 -18.49 12.83
C ASP A 183 -16.15 -18.50 12.46
N LEU A 184 -15.52 -17.32 12.41
CA LEU A 184 -14.08 -17.18 12.16
C LEU A 184 -13.26 -17.92 13.24
N ILE A 185 -13.59 -17.70 14.52
CA ILE A 185 -12.93 -18.40 15.64
C ILE A 185 -13.10 -19.91 15.51
N ASN A 186 -14.28 -20.41 15.15
CA ASN A 186 -14.51 -21.83 14.95
C ASN A 186 -13.69 -22.39 13.77
N ALA A 187 -13.60 -21.67 12.67
CA ALA A 187 -12.71 -22.01 11.57
C ALA A 187 -11.24 -22.04 12.02
N CYS A 188 -10.79 -21.05 12.81
CA CYS A 188 -9.44 -21.02 13.37
C CYS A 188 -9.12 -22.25 14.24
N LYS A 189 -10.09 -22.73 15.05
CA LYS A 189 -9.93 -23.99 15.82
C LYS A 189 -9.67 -25.18 14.89
N VAL A 190 -10.42 -25.29 13.78
CA VAL A 190 -10.24 -26.37 12.80
C VAL A 190 -8.86 -26.29 12.15
N PHE A 191 -8.42 -25.09 11.71
CA PHE A 191 -7.09 -24.92 11.11
C PHE A 191 -5.98 -25.26 12.11
N LYS A 192 -6.09 -24.80 13.36
CA LYS A 192 -5.12 -25.08 14.41
C LYS A 192 -5.02 -26.58 14.69
N ALA A 193 -6.14 -27.29 14.78
CA ALA A 193 -6.17 -28.73 14.96
C ALA A 193 -5.54 -29.52 13.79
N LYS A 194 -5.52 -28.93 12.59
CA LYS A 194 -4.87 -29.48 11.39
C LYS A 194 -3.41 -29.04 11.20
N GLY A 195 -2.83 -28.33 12.18
CA GLY A 195 -1.42 -27.95 12.18
C GLY A 195 -1.10 -26.67 11.40
N TYR A 196 -2.11 -25.92 10.93
CA TYR A 196 -1.89 -24.62 10.32
C TYR A 196 -1.76 -23.52 11.39
N THR A 197 -1.01 -22.45 11.08
CA THR A 197 -1.22 -21.14 11.73
C THR A 197 -2.55 -20.60 11.20
N PRO A 198 -3.59 -20.44 12.03
CA PRO A 198 -4.89 -20.03 11.49
C PRO A 198 -4.85 -18.66 10.81
N ILE A 199 -4.25 -17.65 11.47
CA ILE A 199 -4.12 -16.28 10.97
C ILE A 199 -2.65 -15.90 10.98
N ALA A 200 -2.06 -15.66 9.81
CA ALA A 200 -0.76 -15.03 9.72
C ALA A 200 -0.88 -13.57 10.15
N GLN A 201 -0.19 -13.22 11.23
CA GLN A 201 -0.12 -11.86 11.76
C GLN A 201 1.33 -11.41 11.78
N ALA A 202 1.60 -10.25 11.23
CA ALA A 202 2.85 -9.51 11.36
C ALA A 202 2.61 -8.24 12.15
N ASP A 203 3.66 -7.72 12.80
CA ASP A 203 3.68 -6.36 13.34
C ASP A 203 5.11 -5.89 13.68
N LYS A 204 6.10 -6.37 12.94
CA LYS A 204 7.48 -5.89 13.09
C LYS A 204 7.59 -4.40 12.74
N GLY A 205 6.81 -3.95 11.75
CA GLY A 205 6.74 -2.56 11.33
C GLY A 205 5.92 -1.66 12.26
N GLY A 206 5.11 -2.23 13.16
CA GLY A 206 4.25 -1.49 14.10
C GLY A 206 3.02 -0.85 13.44
N TRP A 207 2.77 -1.14 12.15
CA TRP A 207 1.61 -0.63 11.41
C TRP A 207 0.60 -1.73 11.08
N GLU A 208 1.02 -2.97 10.93
CA GLU A 208 0.15 -4.06 10.48
C GLU A 208 -0.99 -4.34 11.46
N ALA A 209 -0.71 -4.22 12.76
CA ALA A 209 -1.71 -4.36 13.82
C ALA A 209 -2.73 -3.22 13.85
N GLN A 210 -2.40 -2.04 13.31
CA GLN A 210 -3.32 -0.92 13.23
C GLN A 210 -4.54 -1.25 12.36
N GLY A 211 -4.35 -1.92 11.20
CA GLY A 211 -5.46 -2.37 10.37
C GLY A 211 -6.35 -3.42 11.05
N VAL A 212 -5.77 -4.27 11.91
CA VAL A 212 -6.57 -5.20 12.73
C VAL A 212 -7.42 -4.44 13.75
N PHE A 213 -6.85 -3.44 14.40
CA PHE A 213 -7.60 -2.57 15.32
C PHE A 213 -8.73 -1.85 14.59
N ASP A 214 -8.45 -1.27 13.43
CA ASP A 214 -9.42 -0.50 12.63
C ASP A 214 -10.64 -1.34 12.29
N ILE A 215 -10.42 -2.50 11.69
CA ILE A 215 -11.55 -3.32 11.27
C ILE A 215 -12.34 -3.86 12.45
N ILE A 216 -11.69 -4.25 13.55
CA ILE A 216 -12.41 -4.70 14.76
C ILE A 216 -13.19 -3.54 15.36
N ASN A 217 -12.62 -2.32 15.36
CA ASN A 217 -13.32 -1.13 15.84
C ASN A 217 -14.54 -0.81 14.97
N MET A 218 -14.39 -0.76 13.66
CA MET A 218 -15.51 -0.53 12.75
C MET A 218 -16.60 -1.60 12.87
N ARG A 219 -16.23 -2.88 13.02
CA ARG A 219 -17.17 -4.00 13.20
C ARG A 219 -17.86 -4.00 14.57
N THR A 220 -17.21 -3.43 15.59
CA THR A 220 -17.73 -3.38 16.97
C THR A 220 -18.55 -2.13 17.23
N ASN A 221 -18.08 -0.96 16.77
CA ASN A 221 -18.55 0.35 17.19
C ASN A 221 -19.06 1.22 16.02
N GLY A 222 -18.89 0.76 14.77
CA GLY A 222 -19.29 1.46 13.55
C GLY A 222 -18.25 2.47 13.07
N TYR A 223 -18.38 2.82 11.78
CA TYR A 223 -17.48 3.74 11.08
C TYR A 223 -17.35 5.10 11.77
N LYS A 224 -18.50 5.69 12.16
CA LYS A 224 -18.47 7.03 12.77
C LYS A 224 -17.62 7.08 14.04
N PHE A 225 -17.77 6.09 14.92
CA PHE A 225 -16.96 6.05 16.15
C PHE A 225 -15.47 5.85 15.84
N HIS A 226 -15.16 5.01 14.85
CA HIS A 226 -13.79 4.79 14.41
C HIS A 226 -13.14 6.11 13.96
N ILE A 227 -13.76 6.85 13.06
CA ILE A 227 -13.28 8.15 12.59
C ILE A 227 -13.21 9.20 13.70
N ASP A 228 -14.17 9.20 14.63
CA ASP A 228 -14.11 10.12 15.77
C ASP A 228 -12.94 9.79 16.73
N LEU A 229 -12.59 8.51 16.86
CA LEU A 229 -11.48 8.07 17.69
C LEU A 229 -10.12 8.42 17.05
N THR A 230 -9.94 8.13 15.75
CA THR A 230 -8.72 8.41 15.01
C THR A 230 -8.43 9.91 14.92
N ALA A 231 -9.49 10.73 14.84
CA ALA A 231 -9.39 12.18 14.81
C ALA A 231 -9.35 12.85 16.22
N GLY A 232 -9.31 12.06 17.30
CA GLY A 232 -9.27 12.58 18.68
C GLY A 232 -10.57 13.20 19.19
N ARG A 233 -11.69 13.06 18.47
CA ARG A 233 -13.01 13.51 18.94
C ARG A 233 -13.67 12.55 19.92
N ALA A 234 -13.23 11.29 19.97
CA ALA A 234 -13.58 10.33 20.99
C ALA A 234 -12.35 10.02 21.88
N ARG A 235 -12.59 9.62 23.11
CA ARG A 235 -11.51 9.37 24.09
C ARG A 235 -11.05 7.92 24.02
N TRP A 236 -9.75 7.70 24.15
CA TRP A 236 -9.15 6.36 24.24
C TRP A 236 -9.67 5.55 25.45
N THR A 237 -10.08 6.22 26.51
CA THR A 237 -10.71 5.60 27.69
C THR A 237 -12.21 5.31 27.55
N ASP A 238 -12.82 5.59 26.38
CA ASP A 238 -14.20 5.23 26.11
C ASP A 238 -14.39 3.71 26.27
N PRO A 239 -15.48 3.24 26.94
CA PRO A 239 -15.74 1.81 27.11
C PRO A 239 -15.82 1.03 25.79
N ARG A 240 -16.12 1.70 24.67
CA ARG A 240 -16.16 1.10 23.34
C ARG A 240 -14.77 0.63 22.89
N VAL A 241 -13.70 1.33 23.28
CA VAL A 241 -12.32 0.91 22.99
C VAL A 241 -11.98 -0.40 23.71
N GLN A 242 -12.47 -0.60 24.94
CA GLN A 242 -12.28 -1.89 25.65
C GLN A 242 -12.98 -3.06 24.94
N LYS A 243 -14.13 -2.82 24.28
CA LYS A 243 -14.80 -3.86 23.48
C LYS A 243 -13.93 -4.26 22.26
N VAL A 244 -13.21 -3.32 21.64
CA VAL A 244 -12.27 -3.62 20.54
C VAL A 244 -11.20 -4.58 21.03
N PHE A 245 -10.51 -4.23 22.12
CA PHE A 245 -9.47 -5.09 22.71
C PHE A 245 -10.01 -6.44 23.16
N ALA A 246 -11.22 -6.51 23.71
CA ALA A 246 -11.83 -7.78 24.10
C ALA A 246 -12.09 -8.70 22.89
N ASN A 247 -12.64 -8.17 21.80
CA ASN A 247 -12.85 -8.91 20.56
C ASN A 247 -11.54 -9.36 19.93
N TRP A 248 -10.52 -8.50 19.93
CA TRP A 248 -9.19 -8.86 19.40
C TRP A 248 -8.52 -9.93 20.27
N LYS A 249 -8.60 -9.80 21.59
CA LYS A 249 -8.04 -10.80 22.52
C LYS A 249 -8.54 -12.22 22.23
N ALA A 250 -9.79 -12.38 21.79
CA ALA A 250 -10.36 -13.66 21.41
C ALA A 250 -9.69 -14.27 20.16
N LEU A 251 -9.05 -13.48 19.31
CA LEU A 251 -8.34 -13.92 18.11
C LEU A 251 -6.85 -14.19 18.36
N LEU A 252 -6.22 -13.56 19.37
CA LEU A 252 -4.78 -13.71 19.64
C LEU A 252 -4.29 -15.16 19.70
N PRO A 253 -5.03 -16.14 20.31
CA PRO A 253 -4.60 -17.53 20.37
C PRO A 253 -4.49 -18.24 19.01
N TYR A 254 -5.00 -17.60 17.94
CA TYR A 254 -5.04 -18.13 16.57
C TYR A 254 -4.13 -17.36 15.60
N MET A 255 -3.48 -16.31 16.07
CA MET A 255 -2.49 -15.53 15.33
C MET A 255 -1.10 -16.16 15.37
N SER A 256 -0.17 -15.65 14.57
CA SER A 256 1.24 -16.03 14.60
C SER A 256 1.80 -15.93 16.02
N LYS A 257 2.64 -16.90 16.43
CA LYS A 257 3.17 -16.94 17.82
C LYS A 257 4.05 -15.75 18.18
N HIS A 258 4.82 -15.24 17.19
CA HIS A 258 5.78 -14.15 17.35
C HIS A 258 5.51 -13.10 16.28
N PRO A 259 4.38 -12.37 16.35
CA PRO A 259 4.00 -11.42 15.29
C PRO A 259 4.97 -10.24 15.17
N LEU A 260 5.67 -9.87 16.25
CA LEU A 260 6.63 -8.76 16.26
C LEU A 260 7.96 -9.08 15.55
N ASP A 261 8.23 -10.38 15.30
CA ASP A 261 9.41 -10.82 14.55
C ASP A 261 9.16 -10.87 13.04
N LEU A 262 7.88 -10.82 12.63
CA LEU A 262 7.44 -10.95 11.25
C LEU A 262 7.10 -9.59 10.63
N GLY A 263 7.66 -9.30 9.47
CA GLY A 263 7.15 -8.26 8.58
C GLY A 263 5.94 -8.75 7.79
N ASP A 264 5.24 -7.83 7.14
CA ASP A 264 4.08 -8.09 6.29
C ASP A 264 4.35 -9.16 5.22
N GLN A 265 5.52 -9.07 4.56
CA GLN A 265 5.93 -10.04 3.54
C GLN A 265 6.18 -11.44 4.12
N ASP A 266 6.74 -11.53 5.32
CA ASP A 266 6.98 -12.82 5.95
C ASP A 266 5.67 -13.49 6.36
N ALA A 267 4.71 -12.72 6.86
CA ALA A 267 3.35 -13.22 7.11
C ALA A 267 2.66 -13.64 5.80
N GLY A 268 2.79 -12.88 4.72
CA GLY A 268 2.29 -13.23 3.39
C GLY A 268 2.91 -14.55 2.89
N LYS A 269 4.23 -14.74 3.04
CA LYS A 269 4.92 -15.99 2.69
C LYS A 269 4.38 -17.22 3.42
N LEU A 270 3.90 -17.08 4.67
CA LEU A 270 3.28 -18.21 5.38
C LEU A 270 2.02 -18.70 4.66
N VAL A 271 1.22 -17.81 4.09
CA VAL A 271 0.04 -18.18 3.29
C VAL A 271 0.45 -18.75 1.93
N ILE A 272 1.44 -18.15 1.26
CA ILE A 272 1.99 -18.64 -0.01
C ILE A 272 2.47 -20.09 0.16
N GLN A 273 3.24 -20.36 1.21
CA GLN A 273 3.79 -21.67 1.53
C GLN A 273 2.76 -22.65 2.11
N LYS A 274 1.49 -22.24 2.22
CA LYS A 274 0.40 -23.05 2.79
C LYS A 274 0.65 -23.47 4.25
N LYS A 275 1.45 -22.68 5.00
CA LYS A 275 1.71 -22.87 6.44
C LYS A 275 0.67 -22.13 7.29
N ALA A 276 0.13 -21.03 6.79
CA ALA A 276 -0.99 -20.33 7.38
C ALA A 276 -2.26 -20.49 6.53
N ALA A 277 -3.42 -20.45 7.20
CA ALA A 277 -4.71 -20.61 6.53
C ALA A 277 -5.19 -19.31 5.89
N MET A 278 -4.92 -18.17 6.53
CA MET A 278 -5.36 -16.84 6.07
C MET A 278 -4.45 -15.74 6.61
N ILE A 279 -4.58 -14.55 6.02
CA ILE A 279 -4.00 -13.30 6.50
C ILE A 279 -5.04 -12.18 6.37
N PHE A 280 -5.18 -11.32 7.38
CA PHE A 280 -5.91 -10.06 7.25
C PHE A 280 -4.91 -8.96 6.91
N MET A 281 -4.97 -8.46 5.68
CA MET A 281 -3.99 -7.50 5.14
C MET A 281 -4.60 -6.71 3.96
N GLY A 282 -3.96 -5.62 3.59
CA GLY A 282 -4.25 -4.93 2.35
C GLY A 282 -3.98 -5.80 1.12
N SER A 283 -4.74 -5.58 0.06
CA SER A 283 -4.64 -6.44 -1.14
C SER A 283 -3.33 -6.30 -1.92
N PHE A 284 -2.44 -5.36 -1.54
CA PHE A 284 -1.05 -5.32 -2.01
C PHE A 284 -0.29 -6.63 -1.74
N THR A 285 -0.67 -7.38 -0.70
CA THR A 285 -0.10 -8.71 -0.43
C THR A 285 -0.24 -9.68 -1.61
N SER A 286 -1.19 -9.44 -2.53
CA SER A 286 -1.33 -10.25 -3.75
C SER A 286 -0.11 -10.16 -4.67
N GLY A 287 0.61 -9.06 -4.66
CA GLY A 287 1.85 -8.89 -5.42
C GLY A 287 2.99 -9.83 -5.00
N LEU A 288 2.90 -10.41 -3.80
CA LEU A 288 3.87 -11.42 -3.33
C LEU A 288 3.65 -12.80 -3.96
N TYR A 289 2.46 -13.08 -4.52
CA TYR A 289 2.12 -14.37 -5.06
C TYR A 289 2.54 -14.48 -6.53
N PRO A 290 3.11 -15.62 -6.97
CA PRO A 290 3.26 -15.90 -8.38
C PRO A 290 1.91 -15.79 -9.09
N LYS A 291 1.86 -15.19 -10.28
CA LYS A 291 0.61 -15.06 -11.07
C LYS A 291 -0.10 -16.40 -11.29
N ALA A 292 0.67 -17.50 -11.42
CA ALA A 292 0.13 -18.85 -11.54
C ALA A 292 -0.71 -19.31 -10.32
N ASP A 293 -0.52 -18.68 -9.15
CA ASP A 293 -1.27 -18.98 -7.94
C ASP A 293 -2.60 -18.22 -7.83
N TYR A 294 -2.83 -17.17 -8.63
CA TYR A 294 -4.05 -16.34 -8.57
C TYR A 294 -5.35 -17.13 -8.65
N PRO A 295 -5.50 -18.19 -9.48
CA PRO A 295 -6.70 -19.01 -9.47
C PRO A 295 -7.02 -19.69 -8.12
N ASP A 296 -5.99 -19.91 -7.27
CA ASP A 296 -6.14 -20.48 -5.92
C ASP A 296 -6.42 -19.41 -4.84
N LEU A 297 -6.23 -18.12 -5.16
CA LEU A 297 -6.45 -17.03 -4.21
C LEU A 297 -7.93 -16.66 -4.12
N ALA A 298 -8.35 -16.24 -2.95
CA ALA A 298 -9.63 -15.61 -2.70
C ALA A 298 -9.57 -14.69 -1.49
N LEU A 299 -10.58 -13.84 -1.36
CA LEU A 299 -10.74 -12.97 -0.21
C LEU A 299 -12.20 -12.86 0.22
N PHE A 300 -12.40 -12.45 1.46
CA PHE A 300 -13.71 -12.08 1.98
C PHE A 300 -13.56 -10.96 3.04
N PRO A 301 -14.63 -10.16 3.28
CA PRO A 301 -14.58 -9.08 4.26
C PRO A 301 -14.37 -9.64 5.67
N PHE A 302 -13.73 -8.88 6.55
CA PHE A 302 -13.70 -9.24 7.96
C PHE A 302 -15.13 -9.43 8.49
N PRO A 303 -15.44 -10.53 9.22
CA PRO A 303 -16.79 -10.90 9.55
C PRO A 303 -17.45 -9.95 10.58
N ILE A 304 -18.76 -10.07 10.69
CA ILE A 304 -19.59 -9.26 11.59
C ILE A 304 -19.22 -9.53 13.05
N ILE A 305 -19.04 -8.46 13.82
CA ILE A 305 -18.96 -8.52 15.29
C ILE A 305 -20.27 -8.01 15.89
N ASN A 306 -20.72 -6.81 15.49
CA ASN A 306 -21.99 -6.24 15.91
C ASN A 306 -22.94 -6.15 14.71
N PRO A 307 -24.08 -6.86 14.73
CA PRO A 307 -25.03 -6.84 13.62
C PRO A 307 -25.54 -5.45 13.24
N ALA A 308 -25.54 -4.48 14.16
CA ALA A 308 -25.95 -3.11 13.87
C ALA A 308 -25.08 -2.41 12.82
N PHE A 309 -23.84 -2.85 12.66
CA PHE A 309 -22.88 -2.27 11.70
C PHE A 309 -22.55 -3.23 10.55
N GLY A 310 -22.80 -4.52 10.71
CA GLY A 310 -22.58 -5.52 9.66
C GLY A 310 -21.17 -5.49 9.09
N THR A 311 -21.07 -5.44 7.76
CA THR A 311 -19.83 -5.29 6.98
C THR A 311 -19.85 -4.01 6.12
N ASP A 312 -20.50 -2.95 6.62
CA ASP A 312 -20.76 -1.73 5.85
C ASP A 312 -19.56 -0.80 5.69
N SER A 313 -18.45 -1.11 6.32
CA SER A 313 -17.22 -0.30 6.30
C SER A 313 -15.98 -1.14 6.04
N ILE A 314 -14.96 -0.53 5.45
CA ILE A 314 -13.68 -1.17 5.10
C ILE A 314 -12.55 -0.13 5.12
N ASP A 315 -11.32 -0.58 5.38
CA ASP A 315 -10.12 0.18 5.04
C ASP A 315 -9.80 -0.04 3.57
N ALA A 316 -9.64 1.06 2.83
CA ALA A 316 -9.15 1.06 1.47
C ALA A 316 -8.25 2.30 1.27
N PRO A 317 -7.05 2.25 1.82
CA PRO A 317 -6.10 3.35 1.76
C PRO A 317 -5.64 3.64 0.34
N ILE A 318 -5.24 4.91 0.13
CA ILE A 318 -4.82 5.46 -1.15
C ILE A 318 -3.36 5.85 -1.03
N ASP A 319 -2.53 5.34 -1.93
CA ASP A 319 -1.13 5.73 -2.08
C ASP A 319 -0.96 6.66 -3.29
N GLY A 320 0.16 7.37 -3.31
CA GLY A 320 0.45 8.28 -4.40
C GLY A 320 1.80 8.97 -4.25
N VAL A 321 1.98 10.00 -5.02
CA VAL A 321 3.22 10.79 -5.01
C VAL A 321 2.95 12.23 -4.62
N LEU A 322 3.88 12.81 -3.87
CA LEU A 322 3.86 14.18 -3.39
C LEU A 322 5.06 14.96 -3.93
N ALA A 323 4.86 16.26 -4.11
CA ALA A 323 5.95 17.20 -4.35
C ALA A 323 6.44 17.76 -3.00
N SER A 324 7.71 17.57 -2.68
CA SER A 324 8.32 18.15 -1.49
C SER A 324 8.52 19.66 -1.64
N ASN A 325 8.90 20.36 -0.58
CA ASN A 325 9.24 21.79 -0.67
C ASN A 325 10.45 22.06 -1.60
N SER A 326 11.35 21.08 -1.80
CA SER A 326 12.46 21.20 -2.77
C SER A 326 11.97 21.17 -4.23
N ALA A 327 10.79 20.66 -4.51
CA ALA A 327 10.19 20.68 -5.85
C ALA A 327 9.98 22.09 -6.39
N SER A 328 9.78 23.08 -5.50
CA SER A 328 9.57 24.49 -5.89
C SER A 328 10.71 25.04 -6.76
N SER A 329 11.94 24.55 -6.58
CA SER A 329 13.09 24.93 -7.40
C SER A 329 13.14 24.22 -8.78
N ASN A 330 12.32 23.19 -8.98
CA ASN A 330 12.29 22.35 -10.20
C ASN A 330 10.86 21.90 -10.57
N MET A 331 9.90 22.81 -10.40
CA MET A 331 8.46 22.53 -10.56
C MET A 331 8.09 21.94 -11.92
N PRO A 332 8.59 22.47 -13.07
CA PRO A 332 8.23 21.91 -14.37
C PRO A 332 8.62 20.44 -14.53
N ALA A 333 9.79 20.03 -14.03
CA ALA A 333 10.25 18.65 -14.09
C ALA A 333 9.48 17.77 -13.10
N SER A 334 9.18 18.30 -11.91
CA SER A 334 8.38 17.60 -10.89
C SER A 334 6.96 17.34 -11.39
N GLU A 335 6.30 18.34 -12.00
CA GLU A 335 4.98 18.17 -12.60
C GLU A 335 4.98 17.19 -13.77
N ALA A 336 5.99 17.23 -14.66
CA ALA A 336 6.10 16.29 -15.77
C ALA A 336 6.21 14.84 -15.26
N LEU A 337 7.01 14.60 -14.20
CA LEU A 337 7.11 13.28 -13.59
C LEU A 337 5.78 12.86 -12.93
N MET A 338 5.16 13.75 -12.16
CA MET A 338 3.89 13.44 -11.48
C MET A 338 2.75 13.22 -12.49
N GLU A 339 2.71 13.95 -13.60
CA GLU A 339 1.76 13.73 -14.70
C GLU A 339 1.97 12.35 -15.35
N PHE A 340 3.23 11.95 -15.60
CA PHE A 340 3.55 10.61 -16.08
C PHE A 340 3.10 9.53 -15.10
N ILE A 341 3.41 9.67 -13.81
CA ILE A 341 3.00 8.72 -12.77
C ILE A 341 1.46 8.64 -12.63
N GLY A 342 0.74 9.76 -12.77
CA GLY A 342 -0.72 9.81 -12.80
C GLY A 342 -1.36 9.22 -14.06
N SER A 343 -0.60 8.78 -15.06
CA SER A 343 -1.10 8.35 -16.36
C SER A 343 -1.52 6.87 -16.40
N THR A 344 -2.32 6.52 -17.43
CA THR A 344 -2.65 5.11 -17.71
C THR A 344 -1.46 4.32 -18.23
N LYS A 345 -0.43 4.98 -18.77
CA LYS A 345 0.82 4.33 -19.18
C LYS A 345 1.57 3.81 -17.98
N PHE A 346 1.75 4.63 -16.94
CA PHE A 346 2.38 4.22 -15.69
C PHE A 346 1.62 3.05 -15.06
N SER A 347 0.31 3.18 -14.85
CA SER A 347 -0.50 2.10 -14.26
C SER A 347 -0.45 0.80 -15.09
N GLY A 348 -0.37 0.89 -16.42
CA GLY A 348 -0.20 -0.28 -17.29
C GLY A 348 1.15 -0.99 -17.09
N ILE A 349 2.24 -0.24 -16.88
CA ILE A 349 3.58 -0.77 -16.59
C ILE A 349 3.57 -1.52 -15.25
N ILE A 350 3.06 -0.87 -14.20
CA ILE A 350 2.98 -1.48 -12.87
C ILE A 350 2.12 -2.74 -12.89
N GLN A 351 0.96 -2.68 -13.56
CA GLN A 351 0.02 -3.79 -13.67
C GLN A 351 0.58 -5.01 -14.41
N ALA A 352 1.48 -4.80 -15.35
CA ALA A 352 2.16 -5.90 -16.05
C ALA A 352 3.04 -6.72 -15.09
N ILE A 353 3.61 -6.08 -14.07
CA ILE A 353 4.47 -6.70 -13.05
C ILE A 353 3.62 -7.23 -11.90
N SER A 354 2.82 -6.35 -11.28
CA SER A 354 1.97 -6.67 -10.14
C SER A 354 0.55 -6.12 -10.36
N PRO A 355 -0.42 -6.98 -10.72
CA PRO A 355 -1.80 -6.56 -10.90
C PRO A 355 -2.38 -5.93 -9.63
N GLY A 356 -3.00 -4.76 -9.76
CA GLY A 356 -3.55 -3.98 -8.66
C GLY A 356 -4.72 -3.10 -9.10
N LEU A 357 -5.19 -2.25 -8.19
CA LEU A 357 -6.24 -1.28 -8.43
C LEU A 357 -5.64 0.13 -8.45
N PHE A 358 -5.82 0.84 -9.54
CA PHE A 358 -5.26 2.17 -9.76
C PHE A 358 -6.30 3.26 -9.55
N ALA A 359 -5.85 4.41 -9.08
CA ALA A 359 -6.72 5.56 -8.79
C ALA A 359 -7.18 6.28 -10.06
N ASN A 360 -6.38 6.25 -11.14
CA ASN A 360 -6.81 6.78 -12.42
C ASN A 360 -7.97 5.93 -12.96
N LYS A 361 -9.16 6.52 -13.08
CA LYS A 361 -10.38 5.83 -13.50
C LYS A 361 -10.34 5.26 -14.92
N ASN A 362 -9.38 5.74 -15.75
CA ASN A 362 -9.16 5.26 -17.10
C ASN A 362 -8.14 4.10 -17.16
N ALA A 363 -7.52 3.74 -16.04
CA ALA A 363 -6.65 2.58 -15.96
C ALA A 363 -7.47 1.29 -16.13
N SER A 364 -6.91 0.32 -16.84
CA SER A 364 -7.57 -0.98 -17.00
C SER A 364 -7.59 -1.73 -15.67
N VAL A 365 -8.71 -2.38 -15.36
CA VAL A 365 -8.80 -3.31 -14.23
C VAL A 365 -8.66 -4.73 -14.81
N PRO A 366 -7.70 -5.54 -14.31
CA PRO A 366 -7.54 -6.91 -14.80
C PRO A 366 -8.83 -7.71 -14.70
N SER A 367 -9.11 -8.54 -15.71
CA SER A 367 -10.26 -9.44 -15.70
C SER A 367 -10.11 -10.65 -14.76
N ASP A 368 -8.95 -10.80 -14.11
CA ASP A 368 -8.71 -11.86 -13.16
C ASP A 368 -9.77 -11.85 -12.04
N PRO A 369 -10.43 -13.00 -11.75
CA PRO A 369 -11.52 -13.07 -10.77
C PRO A 369 -11.12 -12.65 -9.36
N PHE A 370 -9.85 -12.84 -8.97
CA PHE A 370 -9.36 -12.43 -7.66
C PHE A 370 -9.26 -10.91 -7.58
N ILE A 371 -8.72 -10.23 -8.62
CA ILE A 371 -8.68 -8.76 -8.68
C ILE A 371 -10.10 -8.18 -8.76
N GLN A 372 -10.98 -8.76 -9.57
CA GLN A 372 -12.38 -8.34 -9.64
C GLN A 372 -13.11 -8.48 -8.30
N SER A 373 -12.74 -9.45 -7.46
CA SER A 373 -13.34 -9.61 -6.14
C SER A 373 -12.96 -8.48 -5.18
N GLN A 374 -11.79 -7.86 -5.33
CA GLN A 374 -11.36 -6.68 -4.56
C GLN A 374 -12.25 -5.47 -4.89
N VAL A 375 -12.51 -5.23 -6.17
CA VAL A 375 -13.41 -4.16 -6.62
C VAL A 375 -14.82 -4.36 -6.04
N LYS A 376 -15.36 -5.57 -6.16
CA LYS A 376 -16.69 -5.90 -5.63
C LYS A 376 -16.80 -5.71 -4.13
N LEU A 377 -15.72 -6.01 -3.40
CA LEU A 377 -15.67 -5.84 -1.96
C LEU A 377 -15.91 -4.38 -1.56
N VAL A 378 -15.20 -3.45 -2.20
CA VAL A 378 -15.35 -2.00 -1.91
C VAL A 378 -16.69 -1.47 -2.42
N GLN A 379 -17.14 -1.87 -3.60
CA GLN A 379 -18.45 -1.48 -4.13
C GLN A 379 -19.62 -1.93 -3.24
N GLY A 380 -19.42 -3.01 -2.47
CA GLY A 380 -20.42 -3.52 -1.52
C GLY A 380 -20.41 -2.83 -0.16
N THR A 381 -19.53 -1.85 0.09
CA THR A 381 -19.44 -1.13 1.36
C THR A 381 -20.04 0.28 1.27
N LYS A 382 -20.53 0.81 2.40
CA LYS A 382 -21.07 2.17 2.49
C LYS A 382 -20.00 3.19 2.86
N HIS A 383 -19.01 2.76 3.64
CA HIS A 383 -18.01 3.63 4.23
C HIS A 383 -16.60 3.08 4.00
N VAL A 384 -15.71 3.96 3.58
CA VAL A 384 -14.29 3.66 3.37
C VAL A 384 -13.46 4.51 4.31
N ALA A 385 -12.67 3.87 5.17
CA ALA A 385 -11.61 4.50 5.94
C ALA A 385 -10.29 4.41 5.18
N GLN A 386 -9.37 5.32 5.46
CA GLN A 386 -8.06 5.26 4.81
C GLN A 386 -7.17 4.18 5.44
N PHE A 387 -6.99 4.24 6.69
CA PHE A 387 -6.19 3.37 7.56
C PHE A 387 -5.82 4.18 8.80
N PHE A 388 -5.61 3.55 9.96
CA PHE A 388 -5.41 4.29 11.20
C PHE A 388 -4.33 5.38 11.08
N ASP A 389 -3.16 5.03 10.57
CA ASP A 389 -2.02 5.96 10.48
C ASP A 389 -2.22 7.07 9.43
N ARG A 390 -3.27 6.99 8.61
CA ARG A 390 -3.65 7.99 7.61
C ARG A 390 -4.86 8.80 8.02
N ASP A 391 -5.72 8.23 8.88
CA ASP A 391 -6.88 8.89 9.46
C ASP A 391 -6.58 9.54 10.81
N SER A 392 -5.38 9.29 11.38
CA SER A 392 -4.91 9.87 12.63
C SER A 392 -3.63 10.69 12.42
N ARG A 393 -3.28 11.52 13.41
CA ARG A 393 -2.07 12.34 13.36
C ARG A 393 -0.80 11.48 13.41
N PRO A 394 0.22 11.77 12.57
CA PRO A 394 1.41 10.91 12.43
C PRO A 394 2.24 10.81 13.70
N ASP A 395 2.29 11.86 14.52
CA ASP A 395 3.02 11.91 15.79
C ASP A 395 2.35 11.08 16.91
N PHE A 396 1.15 10.56 16.66
CA PHE A 396 0.46 9.59 17.50
C PHE A 396 0.49 8.18 16.90
N ALA A 397 0.11 8.03 15.64
CA ALA A 397 -0.14 6.72 15.03
C ALA A 397 1.09 5.82 15.03
N GLY A 398 2.24 6.30 14.56
CA GLY A 398 3.49 5.53 14.53
C GLY A 398 4.12 5.38 15.92
N PRO A 399 4.59 6.49 16.54
CA PRO A 399 5.42 6.41 17.73
C PRO A 399 4.68 6.04 19.03
N ILE A 400 3.36 6.19 19.09
CA ILE A 400 2.57 5.96 20.31
C ILE A 400 1.62 4.77 20.14
N PHE A 401 0.79 4.78 19.11
CA PHE A 401 -0.25 3.77 18.95
C PHE A 401 0.29 2.41 18.51
N GLY A 402 1.22 2.37 17.54
CA GLY A 402 1.87 1.13 17.11
C GLY A 402 2.47 0.34 18.28
N PRO A 403 3.40 0.92 19.08
CA PRO A 403 3.95 0.26 20.27
C PRO A 403 2.92 -0.15 21.33
N ALA A 404 1.81 0.61 21.45
CA ALA A 404 0.73 0.23 22.37
C ALA A 404 0.00 -1.04 21.92
N LEU A 405 -0.21 -1.20 20.59
CA LEU A 405 -0.81 -2.42 20.02
C LEU A 405 0.15 -3.62 20.14
N GLN A 406 1.44 -3.41 19.91
CA GLN A 406 2.47 -4.45 20.13
C GLN A 406 2.47 -4.93 21.58
N LYS A 407 2.39 -4.00 22.52
CA LYS A 407 2.26 -4.33 23.95
C LYS A 407 0.97 -5.12 24.23
N PHE A 408 -0.15 -4.76 23.60
CA PHE A 408 -1.40 -5.52 23.74
C PHE A 408 -1.26 -6.95 23.23
N MET A 409 -0.71 -7.13 22.03
CA MET A 409 -0.54 -8.46 21.43
C MET A 409 0.37 -9.39 22.24
N THR A 410 1.28 -8.81 23.02
CA THR A 410 2.20 -9.55 23.93
C THR A 410 1.67 -9.71 25.35
N GLY A 411 0.39 -9.42 25.58
CA GLY A 411 -0.28 -9.67 26.86
C GLY A 411 -0.45 -8.44 27.77
N GLY A 412 -0.18 -7.24 27.27
CA GLY A 412 -0.41 -6.00 28.01
C GLY A 412 -1.88 -5.78 28.39
N ASP A 413 -2.09 -5.19 29.57
CA ASP A 413 -3.45 -4.88 30.06
C ASP A 413 -4.11 -3.76 29.24
N SER A 414 -5.24 -4.04 28.64
CA SER A 414 -5.96 -3.12 27.74
C SER A 414 -6.44 -1.83 28.42
N LYS A 415 -6.76 -1.88 29.70
CA LYS A 415 -7.21 -0.67 30.44
C LYS A 415 -6.03 0.27 30.66
N SER A 416 -4.88 -0.27 31.08
CA SER A 416 -3.64 0.48 31.25
C SER A 416 -3.16 1.06 29.92
N ILE A 417 -3.25 0.29 28.83
CA ILE A 417 -2.92 0.76 27.46
C ILE A 417 -3.83 1.93 27.08
N ALA A 418 -5.15 1.81 27.22
CA ALA A 418 -6.09 2.87 26.87
C ALA A 418 -5.88 4.14 27.71
N THR A 419 -5.57 4.01 29.00
CA THR A 419 -5.26 5.15 29.88
C THR A 419 -3.97 5.85 29.43
N ASN A 420 -2.94 5.08 29.07
CA ASN A 420 -1.69 5.62 28.56
C ASN A 420 -1.87 6.32 27.21
N LEU A 421 -2.61 5.71 26.28
CA LEU A 421 -2.94 6.31 24.98
C LEU A 421 -3.63 7.66 25.14
N LYS A 422 -4.60 7.74 26.08
CA LYS A 422 -5.27 9.02 26.40
C LYS A 422 -4.28 10.06 26.92
N ALA A 423 -3.43 9.68 27.88
CA ALA A 423 -2.47 10.61 28.47
C ALA A 423 -1.48 11.12 27.42
N GLN A 424 -0.98 10.25 26.54
CA GLN A 424 -0.07 10.64 25.47
C GLN A 424 -0.75 11.49 24.40
N TRP A 425 -2.01 11.18 24.04
CA TRP A 425 -2.81 12.01 23.13
C TRP A 425 -2.97 13.43 23.68
N ASP A 426 -3.33 13.56 24.95
CA ASP A 426 -3.57 14.85 25.60
C ASP A 426 -2.28 15.69 25.75
N ALA A 427 -1.12 15.05 25.74
CA ALA A 427 0.20 15.70 25.82
C ALA A 427 0.74 16.16 24.45
N LEU A 428 0.12 15.75 23.33
CA LEU A 428 0.54 16.19 22.01
C LEU A 428 0.22 17.68 21.80
N PRO A 429 1.09 18.42 21.10
CA PRO A 429 0.80 19.79 20.74
C PRO A 429 -0.47 19.87 19.87
N PRO A 430 -1.15 21.02 19.83
CA PRO A 430 -2.24 21.22 18.87
C PRO A 430 -1.81 20.85 17.46
N ALA A 431 -2.72 20.18 16.72
CA ALA A 431 -2.47 19.74 15.36
C ALA A 431 -2.52 20.90 14.36
#